data_832bdc899c6f1b1c1053ae91f486d61b
#
_entry.id   832bdc899c6f1b1c1053ae91f486d61b
#
_cell.length_a   1.000
_cell.length_b   1.000
_cell.length_c   1.000
_cell.angle_alpha   90.00
_cell.angle_beta   90.00
_cell.angle_gamma   90.00
#
_symmetry.space_group_name_H-M   'P 1'
#
loop_
_entity.id
_entity.type
_entity.pdbx_description
1 polymer ?
#
loop_
_entity_poly.entity_id
_entity_poly.type
_entity_poly.pdbx_seq_one_letter_code
_entity_poly.pdbx_strand_id
1 'polypeptide(L)'
;MMGFLRMVTPPASPPAKRSRRQRRVRANGDGFPVFLPKEVKDIKDPFARALAQRIVRIPVPLQMGNFKGCVMSSCIKPIVQQHDKSPVVLLHCFDSSCLEWRRTYPLLEQASLETWAIDVLGWGFSDLGKLPPCDAASKRHHLFEMLTRFGVMLRSEKLDKKTIILWKTYIKRPMILVGPSLGATVAVDFTATYPEAVDKLVLINANAYSEGTGALKDLPKSIAYAGVCLKTLAAFPLVKLLKSFPLRLLANVLAFSSPLSENIDWTNIGRLHCQMPWWEDAMVDFMISGGYNVASHIKHINQKTLVVCSENDQIVSNQLSVKLLCELQNAVFREVPDSGHLPHVENPKQFVKLISDFASGKIN
;
A
#
# COMPACT_ATOMS: atom_id res chain seq x y z
N MET A 1 61.12 50.85 -5.41
CA MET A 1 60.28 50.59 -4.26
C MET A 1 59.22 49.58 -4.66
N MET A 2 59.47 48.32 -4.35
CA MET A 2 58.51 47.20 -4.64
C MET A 2 57.66 47.00 -3.40
N GLY A 3 56.34 47.23 -3.51
CA GLY A 3 55.35 46.96 -2.43
C GLY A 3 54.87 45.52 -2.46
N PHE A 4 55.10 44.77 -1.38
CA PHE A 4 54.61 43.40 -1.18
C PHE A 4 53.11 43.46 -0.81
N LEU A 5 52.25 42.91 -1.70
CA LEU A 5 50.85 42.61 -1.35
C LEU A 5 50.82 41.31 -0.53
N ARG A 6 50.39 41.44 0.75
CA ARG A 6 50.06 40.28 1.61
C ARG A 6 48.71 39.70 1.15
N MET A 7 48.68 38.49 0.70
CA MET A 7 47.45 37.71 0.55
C MET A 7 46.90 37.34 1.92
N VAL A 8 45.67 37.80 2.20
CA VAL A 8 44.89 37.37 3.36
C VAL A 8 44.09 36.12 2.99
N THR A 9 44.42 35.02 3.61
CA THR A 9 43.63 33.77 3.48
C THR A 9 42.32 33.90 4.25
N PRO A 10 41.16 33.50 3.68
CA PRO A 10 39.89 33.48 4.39
C PRO A 10 39.87 32.43 5.50
N PRO A 11 39.11 32.67 6.60
CA PRO A 11 39.05 31.72 7.70
C PRO A 11 38.35 30.44 7.32
N ALA A 12 38.88 29.32 7.84
CA ALA A 12 38.34 27.99 7.64
C ALA A 12 36.89 27.87 8.12
N SER A 13 36.02 27.30 7.28
CA SER A 13 34.63 27.00 7.62
C SER A 13 34.54 26.03 8.81
N PRO A 14 33.57 26.21 9.74
CA PRO A 14 33.41 25.31 10.85
C PRO A 14 32.95 23.89 10.38
N PRO A 15 33.34 22.81 11.10
CA PRO A 15 33.03 21.45 10.70
C PRO A 15 31.52 21.24 10.67
N ALA A 16 31.02 20.63 9.60
CA ALA A 16 29.63 20.26 9.40
C ALA A 16 29.12 19.42 10.59
N LYS A 17 28.07 19.91 11.25
CA LYS A 17 27.40 19.20 12.34
C LYS A 17 26.87 17.85 11.82
N ARG A 18 27.39 16.76 12.39
CA ARG A 18 26.93 15.39 12.13
C ARG A 18 25.42 15.30 12.18
N SER A 19 24.84 14.73 11.12
CA SER A 19 23.42 14.50 10.94
C SER A 19 22.81 13.82 12.16
N ARG A 20 21.65 14.35 12.60
CA ARG A 20 20.84 13.78 13.67
C ARG A 20 20.56 12.32 13.39
N ARG A 21 21.00 11.42 14.31
CA ARG A 21 20.61 10.02 14.37
C ARG A 21 19.10 9.90 14.19
N GLN A 22 18.68 9.31 13.07
CA GLN A 22 17.33 8.75 12.96
C GLN A 22 17.15 7.81 14.16
N ARG A 23 16.05 7.99 14.91
CA ARG A 23 15.69 7.00 15.95
C ARG A 23 15.51 5.65 15.24
N ARG A 24 16.48 4.75 15.44
CA ARG A 24 16.34 3.36 15.00
C ARG A 24 15.06 2.81 15.64
N VAL A 25 14.16 2.30 14.82
CA VAL A 25 13.05 1.48 15.30
C VAL A 25 13.66 0.38 16.18
N ARG A 26 13.14 0.20 17.40
CA ARG A 26 13.62 -0.90 18.23
C ARG A 26 13.36 -2.19 17.47
N ALA A 27 14.40 -2.94 17.19
CA ALA A 27 14.32 -4.27 16.59
C ALA A 27 14.48 -5.32 17.67
N ASN A 28 13.84 -6.48 17.49
CA ASN A 28 14.13 -7.69 18.25
C ASN A 28 15.53 -8.20 17.88
N GLY A 29 16.06 -9.19 18.62
CA GLY A 29 17.37 -9.81 18.31
C GLY A 29 17.47 -10.33 16.88
N ASP A 30 16.35 -10.59 16.20
CA ASP A 30 16.26 -11.08 14.81
C ASP A 30 16.21 -9.94 13.76
N GLY A 31 16.31 -8.67 14.17
CA GLY A 31 16.26 -7.51 13.29
C GLY A 31 14.85 -7.05 12.86
N PHE A 32 13.78 -7.76 13.24
CA PHE A 32 12.42 -7.36 12.92
C PHE A 32 11.92 -6.23 13.83
N PRO A 33 11.13 -5.27 13.29
CA PRO A 33 10.43 -4.30 14.11
C PRO A 33 9.56 -4.96 15.19
N VAL A 34 9.64 -4.49 16.42
CA VAL A 34 8.93 -5.08 17.57
C VAL A 34 7.40 -5.06 17.47
N PHE A 35 6.84 -4.25 16.58
CA PHE A 35 5.41 -4.13 16.37
C PHE A 35 4.84 -5.17 15.37
N LEU A 36 5.71 -5.91 14.67
CA LEU A 36 5.24 -7.00 13.82
C LEU A 36 4.81 -8.21 14.65
N PRO A 37 3.85 -8.98 14.15
CA PRO A 37 3.46 -10.25 14.77
C PRO A 37 4.66 -11.18 14.95
N LYS A 38 4.63 -11.99 16.02
CA LYS A 38 5.74 -12.91 16.35
C LYS A 38 5.98 -13.95 15.26
N GLU A 39 4.94 -14.31 14.54
CA GLU A 39 4.91 -15.26 13.42
C GLU A 39 5.78 -14.81 12.23
N VAL A 40 6.21 -13.56 12.19
CA VAL A 40 7.19 -13.08 11.16
C VAL A 40 8.50 -13.88 11.21
N LYS A 41 8.84 -14.50 12.33
CA LYS A 41 10.03 -15.34 12.48
C LYS A 41 9.92 -16.64 11.71
N ASP A 42 8.70 -17.14 11.52
CA ASP A 42 8.41 -18.43 10.88
C ASP A 42 8.40 -18.34 9.35
N ILE A 43 8.44 -17.13 8.80
CA ILE A 43 8.49 -16.88 7.35
C ILE A 43 9.83 -17.37 6.81
N LYS A 44 9.79 -18.18 5.76
CA LYS A 44 10.98 -18.75 5.09
C LYS A 44 11.45 -17.91 3.90
N ASP A 45 10.54 -17.27 3.17
CA ASP A 45 10.84 -16.42 2.00
C ASP A 45 11.87 -15.33 2.38
N PRO A 46 13.09 -15.37 1.83
CA PRO A 46 14.14 -14.43 2.18
C PRO A 46 13.81 -12.98 1.77
N PHE A 47 13.05 -12.80 0.69
CA PHE A 47 12.62 -11.49 0.23
C PHE A 47 11.61 -10.88 1.18
N ALA A 48 10.65 -11.69 1.67
CA ALA A 48 9.69 -11.23 2.67
C ALA A 48 10.38 -10.87 3.99
N ARG A 49 11.34 -11.67 4.45
CA ARG A 49 12.13 -11.38 5.66
C ARG A 49 12.90 -10.07 5.53
N ALA A 50 13.61 -9.90 4.42
CA ALA A 50 14.40 -8.69 4.17
C ALA A 50 13.50 -7.44 4.11
N LEU A 51 12.32 -7.55 3.48
CA LEU A 51 11.39 -6.44 3.38
C LEU A 51 10.70 -6.15 4.72
N ALA A 52 10.34 -7.17 5.49
CA ALA A 52 9.73 -7.02 6.82
C ALA A 52 10.63 -6.25 7.80
N GLN A 53 11.95 -6.43 7.74
CA GLN A 53 12.91 -5.68 8.55
C GLN A 53 12.92 -4.17 8.23
N ARG A 54 12.40 -3.77 7.07
CA ARG A 54 12.36 -2.38 6.59
C ARG A 54 11.03 -1.69 6.87
N ILE A 55 10.03 -2.40 7.35
CA ILE A 55 8.72 -1.80 7.65
C ILE A 55 8.89 -0.79 8.79
N VAL A 56 8.39 0.40 8.56
CA VAL A 56 8.35 1.46 9.57
C VAL A 56 6.92 1.96 9.75
N ARG A 57 6.64 2.56 10.90
CA ARG A 57 5.39 3.27 11.14
C ARG A 57 5.64 4.77 11.10
N ILE A 58 4.76 5.50 10.43
CA ILE A 58 4.78 6.96 10.35
C ILE A 58 3.47 7.53 10.87
N PRO A 59 3.50 8.65 11.60
CA PRO A 59 2.29 9.28 12.12
C PRO A 59 1.49 9.94 10.98
N VAL A 60 0.22 9.56 10.86
CA VAL A 60 -0.75 10.15 9.93
C VAL A 60 -1.92 10.68 10.74
N PRO A 61 -2.03 11.99 10.92
CA PRO A 61 -3.17 12.56 11.62
C PRO A 61 -4.42 12.48 10.73
N LEU A 62 -5.51 12.06 11.33
CA LEU A 62 -6.79 11.89 10.67
C LEU A 62 -7.90 12.63 11.39
N GLN A 63 -8.77 13.25 10.60
CA GLN A 63 -10.03 13.82 11.07
C GLN A 63 -11.15 13.42 10.12
N MET A 64 -12.02 12.52 10.57
CA MET A 64 -13.08 11.93 9.75
C MET A 64 -14.35 11.78 10.61
N GLY A 65 -15.39 12.55 10.29
CA GLY A 65 -16.59 12.59 11.11
C GLY A 65 -16.27 12.87 12.59
N ASN A 66 -16.68 11.98 13.47
CA ASN A 66 -16.39 12.05 14.91
C ASN A 66 -15.00 11.52 15.30
N PHE A 67 -14.25 10.94 14.37
CA PHE A 67 -12.88 10.49 14.64
C PHE A 67 -11.90 11.63 14.47
N LYS A 68 -11.14 11.89 15.55
CA LYS A 68 -9.97 12.79 15.52
C LYS A 68 -8.83 12.10 16.24
N GLY A 69 -7.77 11.77 15.51
CA GLY A 69 -6.67 11.01 16.05
C GLY A 69 -5.45 10.99 15.13
N CYS A 70 -4.50 10.14 15.48
CA CYS A 70 -3.29 9.90 14.70
C CYS A 70 -3.13 8.39 14.54
N VAL A 71 -3.07 7.93 13.30
CA VAL A 71 -2.75 6.55 12.95
C VAL A 71 -1.25 6.43 12.72
N MET A 72 -0.62 5.43 13.32
CA MET A 72 0.77 5.10 13.03
C MET A 72 0.81 4.15 11.83
N SER A 73 0.81 4.73 10.62
CA SER A 73 0.67 4.00 9.36
C SER A 73 1.95 3.28 8.98
N SER A 74 1.85 1.99 8.66
CA SER A 74 2.98 1.19 8.22
C SER A 74 3.27 1.40 6.75
N CYS A 75 4.56 1.42 6.43
CA CYS A 75 5.05 1.51 5.06
C CYS A 75 6.51 1.07 4.95
N ILE A 76 6.94 0.85 3.71
CA ILE A 76 8.35 0.69 3.34
C ILE A 76 8.75 1.94 2.58
N LYS A 77 9.83 2.59 3.06
CA LYS A 77 10.35 3.82 2.46
C LYS A 77 11.47 3.52 1.48
N PRO A 78 11.64 4.35 0.43
CA PRO A 78 12.78 4.26 -0.47
C PRO A 78 14.09 4.49 0.30
N ILE A 79 15.15 3.85 -0.17
CA ILE A 79 16.52 4.09 0.33
C ILE A 79 17.00 5.45 -0.16
N VAL A 80 16.68 5.79 -1.41
CA VAL A 80 17.07 7.06 -2.05
C VAL A 80 15.82 7.78 -2.50
N GLN A 81 15.71 9.06 -2.14
CA GLN A 81 14.65 9.94 -2.65
C GLN A 81 15.18 10.73 -3.85
N GLN A 82 14.38 10.79 -4.90
CA GLN A 82 14.65 11.57 -6.12
C GLN A 82 13.67 12.73 -6.18
N HIS A 83 14.19 13.95 -6.34
CA HIS A 83 13.33 15.15 -6.30
C HIS A 83 12.79 15.57 -7.67
N ASP A 84 13.37 15.07 -8.73
CA ASP A 84 13.11 15.42 -10.14
C ASP A 84 12.18 14.45 -10.88
N LYS A 85 11.83 13.31 -10.26
CA LYS A 85 10.97 12.28 -10.84
C LYS A 85 9.78 11.95 -9.96
N SER A 86 8.69 11.54 -10.58
CA SER A 86 7.51 11.03 -9.86
C SER A 86 7.85 9.73 -9.11
N PRO A 87 7.65 9.65 -7.79
CA PRO A 87 7.87 8.43 -7.04
C PRO A 87 6.83 7.37 -7.40
N VAL A 88 7.20 6.11 -7.29
CA VAL A 88 6.30 4.97 -7.44
C VAL A 88 5.70 4.64 -6.07
N VAL A 89 4.37 4.65 -5.97
CA VAL A 89 3.64 4.30 -4.76
C VAL A 89 2.84 3.03 -5.01
N LEU A 90 3.17 1.99 -4.24
CA LEU A 90 2.61 0.65 -4.37
C LEU A 90 1.52 0.44 -3.31
N LEU A 91 0.31 0.18 -3.75
CA LEU A 91 -0.79 -0.32 -2.94
C LEU A 91 -0.81 -1.85 -2.99
N HIS A 92 -1.37 -2.50 -1.98
CA HIS A 92 -1.54 -3.95 -1.98
C HIS A 92 -2.98 -4.34 -2.32
N CYS A 93 -3.23 -5.63 -2.57
CA CYS A 93 -4.55 -6.19 -2.84
C CYS A 93 -5.48 -6.15 -1.61
N PHE A 94 -6.70 -6.69 -1.79
CA PHE A 94 -7.65 -6.94 -0.71
C PHE A 94 -7.00 -7.78 0.40
N ASP A 95 -7.18 -7.34 1.64
CA ASP A 95 -6.80 -8.09 2.84
C ASP A 95 -5.34 -8.59 2.79
N SER A 96 -4.42 -7.68 2.46
CA SER A 96 -3.00 -7.92 2.31
C SER A 96 -2.16 -6.86 3.03
N SER A 97 -0.90 -6.72 2.68
CA SER A 97 0.03 -5.74 3.26
C SER A 97 1.15 -5.37 2.27
N CYS A 98 1.96 -4.39 2.63
CA CYS A 98 3.13 -3.98 1.87
C CYS A 98 4.14 -5.13 1.60
N LEU A 99 4.07 -6.25 2.35
CA LEU A 99 4.88 -7.46 2.09
C LEU A 99 4.49 -8.19 0.81
N GLU A 100 3.34 -7.89 0.22
CA GLU A 100 2.94 -8.40 -1.09
C GLU A 100 4.01 -8.06 -2.14
N TRP A 101 4.65 -6.91 -2.03
CA TRP A 101 5.65 -6.39 -2.95
C TRP A 101 7.08 -6.96 -2.76
N ARG A 102 7.26 -7.98 -1.92
CA ARG A 102 8.56 -8.51 -1.48
C ARG A 102 9.53 -8.86 -2.60
N ARG A 103 9.04 -9.40 -3.71
CA ARG A 103 9.87 -9.79 -4.86
C ARG A 103 10.11 -8.63 -5.84
N THR A 104 9.15 -7.73 -5.98
CA THR A 104 9.17 -6.61 -6.92
C THR A 104 9.88 -5.38 -6.36
N TYR A 105 9.66 -5.07 -5.08
CA TYR A 105 10.17 -3.86 -4.45
C TYR A 105 11.70 -3.69 -4.59
N PRO A 106 12.54 -4.69 -4.29
CA PRO A 106 13.99 -4.56 -4.43
C PRO A 106 14.42 -4.38 -5.89
N LEU A 107 13.69 -4.92 -6.85
CA LEU A 107 14.00 -4.76 -8.28
C LEU A 107 13.65 -3.34 -8.78
N LEU A 108 12.58 -2.73 -8.27
CA LEU A 108 12.26 -1.32 -8.57
C LEU A 108 13.34 -0.38 -8.02
N GLU A 109 13.85 -0.64 -6.81
CA GLU A 109 14.99 0.10 -6.26
C GLU A 109 16.26 -0.07 -7.11
N GLN A 110 16.56 -1.30 -7.56
CA GLN A 110 17.68 -1.58 -8.48
C GLN A 110 17.53 -0.85 -9.82
N ALA A 111 16.29 -0.68 -10.28
CA ALA A 111 15.99 0.14 -11.46
C ALA A 111 16.04 1.65 -11.18
N SER A 112 16.54 2.06 -10.03
CA SER A 112 16.65 3.47 -9.61
C SER A 112 15.32 4.21 -9.60
N LEU A 113 14.22 3.53 -9.20
CA LEU A 113 12.92 4.14 -8.96
C LEU A 113 12.74 4.42 -7.46
N GLU A 114 12.41 5.66 -7.13
CA GLU A 114 11.98 5.97 -5.76
C GLU A 114 10.65 5.26 -5.49
N THR A 115 10.67 4.24 -4.63
CA THR A 115 9.54 3.34 -4.44
C THR A 115 9.07 3.35 -3.00
N TRP A 116 7.79 3.56 -2.81
CA TRP A 116 7.07 3.45 -1.54
C TRP A 116 6.12 2.26 -1.62
N ALA A 117 6.08 1.40 -0.61
CA ALA A 117 5.01 0.43 -0.44
C ALA A 117 4.28 0.74 0.85
N ILE A 118 2.97 0.92 0.78
CA ILE A 118 2.16 1.42 1.90
C ILE A 118 1.05 0.46 2.25
N ASP A 119 0.73 0.40 3.53
CA ASP A 119 -0.43 -0.34 4.02
C ASP A 119 -1.68 0.54 3.95
N VAL A 120 -2.71 0.04 3.29
CA VAL A 120 -4.03 0.69 3.20
C VAL A 120 -4.72 0.63 4.56
N LEU A 121 -5.37 1.71 4.97
CA LEU A 121 -6.07 1.81 6.26
C LEU A 121 -6.99 0.59 6.51
N GLY A 122 -6.86 -0.02 7.68
CA GLY A 122 -7.61 -1.22 8.07
C GLY A 122 -6.97 -2.53 7.61
N TRP A 123 -5.79 -2.48 6.94
CA TRP A 123 -4.97 -3.63 6.59
C TRP A 123 -3.49 -3.38 6.92
N GLY A 124 -2.66 -4.39 6.72
CA GLY A 124 -1.22 -4.29 6.97
C GLY A 124 -0.85 -4.24 8.45
N PHE A 125 0.19 -3.49 8.79
CA PHE A 125 0.82 -3.48 10.12
C PHE A 125 0.73 -2.12 10.83
N SER A 126 -0.19 -1.25 10.41
CA SER A 126 -0.43 0.04 11.05
C SER A 126 -0.83 -0.12 12.51
N ASP A 127 -0.65 0.92 13.31
CA ASP A 127 -1.23 0.99 14.66
C ASP A 127 -2.37 1.99 14.61
N LEU A 128 -3.57 1.49 14.73
CA LEU A 128 -4.77 2.31 14.62
C LEU A 128 -5.12 2.99 15.95
N GLY A 129 -4.52 2.52 17.07
CA GLY A 129 -4.83 3.02 18.39
C GLY A 129 -6.32 2.89 18.69
N LYS A 130 -7.06 4.01 18.66
CA LYS A 130 -8.51 3.99 18.53
C LYS A 130 -8.85 3.73 17.08
N LEU A 131 -9.68 2.73 16.80
CA LEU A 131 -10.05 2.35 15.44
C LEU A 131 -10.78 3.49 14.74
N PRO A 132 -10.23 4.03 13.62
CA PRO A 132 -10.94 4.95 12.75
C PRO A 132 -11.96 4.19 11.89
N PRO A 133 -12.92 4.87 11.25
CA PRO A 133 -13.70 4.27 10.19
C PRO A 133 -12.80 3.70 9.10
N CYS A 134 -13.11 2.50 8.60
CA CYS A 134 -12.33 1.78 7.60
C CYS A 134 -13.05 1.62 6.26
N ASP A 135 -14.06 2.45 6.00
CA ASP A 135 -14.78 2.53 4.74
C ASP A 135 -13.90 3.07 3.60
N ALA A 136 -14.43 3.06 2.37
CA ALA A 136 -13.72 3.52 1.17
C ALA A 136 -13.26 4.99 1.28
N ALA A 137 -14.14 5.88 1.78
CA ALA A 137 -13.82 7.29 1.93
C ALA A 137 -12.71 7.53 2.94
N SER A 138 -12.71 6.76 4.05
CA SER A 138 -11.69 6.83 5.08
C SER A 138 -10.33 6.31 4.59
N LYS A 139 -10.33 5.22 3.83
CA LYS A 139 -9.10 4.69 3.18
C LYS A 139 -8.51 5.72 2.21
N ARG A 140 -9.32 6.34 1.39
CA ARG A 140 -8.92 7.40 0.45
C ARG A 140 -8.36 8.62 1.18
N HIS A 141 -9.05 9.09 2.23
CA HIS A 141 -8.59 10.24 3.02
C HIS A 141 -7.29 9.96 3.77
N HIS A 142 -7.15 8.76 4.36
CA HIS A 142 -5.92 8.34 5.00
C HIS A 142 -4.74 8.32 4.01
N LEU A 143 -4.97 7.80 2.81
CA LEU A 143 -3.97 7.75 1.75
C LEU A 143 -3.54 9.18 1.35
N PHE A 144 -4.48 10.10 1.20
CA PHE A 144 -4.22 11.50 0.92
C PHE A 144 -3.39 12.15 2.01
N GLU A 145 -3.80 12.02 3.26
CA GLU A 145 -3.08 12.58 4.41
C GLU A 145 -1.66 12.02 4.54
N MET A 146 -1.49 10.73 4.23
CA MET A 146 -0.19 10.07 4.27
C MET A 146 0.76 10.57 3.17
N LEU A 147 0.26 10.81 1.97
CA LEU A 147 1.07 11.07 0.79
C LEU A 147 1.25 12.56 0.48
N THR A 148 0.23 13.38 0.70
CA THR A 148 0.16 14.74 0.14
C THR A 148 0.21 15.87 1.15
N ARG A 149 0.04 15.61 2.46
CA ARG A 149 -0.17 16.68 3.43
C ARG A 149 0.91 17.74 3.44
N PHE A 150 0.55 18.93 2.99
CA PHE A 150 1.24 20.19 3.28
C PHE A 150 1.22 20.43 4.80
N GLY A 151 2.36 20.85 5.34
CA GLY A 151 2.48 21.19 6.75
C GLY A 151 1.59 22.38 7.14
N VAL A 152 0.29 22.18 7.21
CA VAL A 152 -0.61 23.11 7.90
C VAL A 152 -0.46 22.83 9.38
N MET A 153 0.23 23.73 10.02
CA MET A 153 0.42 23.82 11.45
C MET A 153 -0.96 24.03 12.11
N LEU A 154 -1.64 22.95 12.47
CA LEU A 154 -2.72 23.07 13.44
C LEU A 154 -2.05 23.40 14.79
N ARG A 155 -2.14 24.66 15.18
CA ARG A 155 -1.85 25.14 16.54
C ARG A 155 -2.82 24.43 17.50
N SER A 156 -2.41 23.27 17.99
CA SER A 156 -3.00 22.68 19.17
C SER A 156 -2.16 23.15 20.35
N GLU A 157 -2.74 23.96 21.22
CA GLU A 157 -2.09 24.53 22.42
C GLU A 157 -1.61 23.48 23.44
N LYS A 158 -1.81 22.19 23.16
CA LYS A 158 -1.47 21.06 24.05
C LYS A 158 -0.43 20.08 23.49
N LEU A 159 0.17 20.32 22.33
CA LEU A 159 1.22 19.43 21.81
C LEU A 159 2.61 20.04 22.03
N ASP A 160 3.49 19.26 22.69
CA ASP A 160 4.88 19.63 22.93
C ASP A 160 5.60 19.97 21.60
N LYS A 161 6.39 21.06 21.61
CA LYS A 161 7.16 21.58 20.46
C LYS A 161 8.02 20.51 19.75
N LYS A 162 8.37 19.40 20.42
CA LYS A 162 9.09 18.27 19.84
C LYS A 162 8.24 17.43 18.87
N THR A 163 6.93 17.37 19.05
CA THR A 163 6.01 16.58 18.23
C THR A 163 5.72 17.29 16.90
N ILE A 164 5.74 18.63 16.87
CA ILE A 164 5.46 19.48 15.70
C ILE A 164 6.52 19.30 14.58
N ILE A 165 7.76 18.94 14.93
CA ILE A 165 8.87 18.80 13.97
C ILE A 165 8.81 17.47 13.18
N LEU A 166 8.02 16.49 13.64
CA LEU A 166 7.89 15.15 13.03
C LEU A 166 6.86 15.08 11.88
N TRP A 167 6.10 16.13 11.65
CA TRP A 167 4.99 16.19 10.70
C TRP A 167 5.42 16.68 9.30
N LYS A 168 6.55 16.22 8.81
CA LYS A 168 7.00 16.53 7.46
C LYS A 168 6.28 15.62 6.47
N THR A 169 5.65 16.23 5.46
CA THR A 169 5.11 15.60 4.27
C THR A 169 6.13 14.63 3.66
N TYR A 170 5.71 13.41 3.38
CA TYR A 170 6.61 12.38 2.88
C TYR A 170 6.75 12.43 1.36
N ILE A 171 5.66 12.66 0.64
CA ILE A 171 5.63 12.78 -0.82
C ILE A 171 4.96 14.11 -1.17
N LYS A 172 5.72 15.03 -1.81
CA LYS A 172 5.27 16.41 -2.08
C LYS A 172 5.01 16.68 -3.55
N ARG A 173 4.95 15.65 -4.38
CA ARG A 173 4.83 15.75 -5.82
C ARG A 173 3.94 14.67 -6.38
N PRO A 174 3.38 14.86 -7.59
CA PRO A 174 2.57 13.83 -8.25
C PRO A 174 3.33 12.51 -8.34
N MET A 175 2.62 11.40 -8.16
CA MET A 175 3.18 10.06 -8.07
C MET A 175 2.70 9.15 -9.21
N ILE A 176 3.45 8.08 -9.44
CA ILE A 176 2.99 6.93 -10.21
C ILE A 176 2.32 6.00 -9.21
N LEU A 177 0.99 5.96 -9.23
CA LEU A 177 0.21 5.15 -8.29
C LEU A 177 -0.05 3.77 -8.90
N VAL A 178 0.33 2.72 -8.18
CA VAL A 178 0.25 1.32 -8.64
C VAL A 178 -0.63 0.53 -7.72
N GLY A 179 -1.65 -0.13 -8.25
CA GLY A 179 -2.56 -0.96 -7.47
C GLY A 179 -2.95 -2.25 -8.18
N PRO A 180 -2.82 -3.42 -7.52
CA PRO A 180 -3.34 -4.70 -7.98
C PRO A 180 -4.75 -4.95 -7.42
N SER A 181 -5.62 -5.61 -8.22
CA SER A 181 -6.94 -6.08 -7.79
C SER A 181 -7.75 -4.97 -7.07
N LEU A 182 -8.08 -5.14 -5.78
CA LEU A 182 -8.73 -4.09 -4.99
C LEU A 182 -7.83 -2.87 -4.78
N GLY A 183 -6.52 -3.02 -4.74
CA GLY A 183 -5.59 -1.88 -4.73
C GLY A 183 -5.74 -0.99 -5.97
N ALA A 184 -6.10 -1.58 -7.12
CA ALA A 184 -6.44 -0.82 -8.32
C ALA A 184 -7.74 -0.01 -8.12
N THR A 185 -8.73 -0.58 -7.43
CA THR A 185 -9.98 0.11 -7.08
C THR A 185 -9.72 1.31 -6.16
N VAL A 186 -8.85 1.13 -5.15
CA VAL A 186 -8.38 2.22 -4.28
C VAL A 186 -7.66 3.30 -5.09
N ALA A 187 -6.82 2.89 -6.04
CA ALA A 187 -6.07 3.81 -6.90
C ALA A 187 -7.01 4.62 -7.83
N VAL A 188 -8.02 3.99 -8.41
CA VAL A 188 -9.07 4.68 -9.22
C VAL A 188 -9.83 5.69 -8.39
N ASP A 189 -10.33 5.29 -7.21
CA ASP A 189 -11.07 6.18 -6.30
C ASP A 189 -10.21 7.38 -5.85
N PHE A 190 -8.95 7.12 -5.51
CA PHE A 190 -8.01 8.16 -5.13
C PHE A 190 -7.72 9.12 -6.28
N THR A 191 -7.43 8.60 -7.47
CA THR A 191 -7.08 9.40 -8.66
C THR A 191 -8.25 10.25 -9.12
N ALA A 192 -9.47 9.72 -9.10
CA ALA A 192 -10.67 10.48 -9.47
C ALA A 192 -10.96 11.62 -8.48
N THR A 193 -10.59 11.45 -7.21
CA THR A 193 -10.84 12.45 -6.15
C THR A 193 -9.72 13.48 -6.03
N TYR A 194 -8.46 13.07 -6.26
CA TYR A 194 -7.24 13.90 -6.13
C TYR A 194 -6.37 13.79 -7.39
N PRO A 195 -6.87 14.22 -8.56
CA PRO A 195 -6.17 14.03 -9.84
C PRO A 195 -4.80 14.70 -9.87
N GLU A 196 -4.61 15.79 -9.15
CA GLU A 196 -3.34 16.52 -9.07
C GLU A 196 -2.23 15.76 -8.30
N ALA A 197 -2.61 14.78 -7.50
CA ALA A 197 -1.65 13.97 -6.73
C ALA A 197 -1.08 12.80 -7.55
N VAL A 198 -1.66 12.49 -8.71
CA VAL A 198 -1.30 11.34 -9.54
C VAL A 198 -0.82 11.79 -10.92
N ASP A 199 0.45 11.52 -11.23
CA ASP A 199 1.06 11.75 -12.54
C ASP A 199 0.66 10.63 -13.52
N LYS A 200 0.82 9.38 -13.11
CA LYS A 200 0.50 8.19 -13.89
C LYS A 200 -0.17 7.13 -13.01
N LEU A 201 -1.01 6.30 -13.64
CA LEU A 201 -1.75 5.25 -12.97
C LEU A 201 -1.37 3.88 -13.54
N VAL A 202 -1.21 2.87 -12.67
CA VAL A 202 -0.98 1.47 -13.07
C VAL A 202 -1.99 0.59 -12.38
N LEU A 203 -2.83 -0.07 -13.17
CA LEU A 203 -3.92 -0.92 -12.72
C LEU A 203 -3.63 -2.36 -13.12
N ILE A 204 -3.48 -3.25 -12.14
CA ILE A 204 -3.08 -4.65 -12.36
C ILE A 204 -4.25 -5.54 -12.01
N ASN A 205 -4.74 -6.34 -12.97
CA ASN A 205 -5.86 -7.27 -12.77
C ASN A 205 -7.00 -6.59 -11.99
N ALA A 206 -7.40 -5.41 -12.47
CA ALA A 206 -8.22 -4.48 -11.71
C ALA A 206 -9.67 -4.97 -11.56
N ASN A 207 -10.17 -5.08 -10.33
CA ASN A 207 -11.57 -5.37 -10.03
C ASN A 207 -12.39 -4.07 -9.91
N ALA A 208 -12.34 -3.22 -10.96
CA ALA A 208 -12.94 -1.88 -10.94
C ALA A 208 -14.47 -1.87 -11.12
N TYR A 209 -15.07 -2.99 -11.48
CA TYR A 209 -16.51 -3.13 -11.73
C TYR A 209 -17.27 -3.89 -10.64
N SER A 210 -16.62 -4.11 -9.49
CA SER A 210 -17.29 -4.71 -8.34
C SER A 210 -18.42 -3.80 -7.85
N GLU A 211 -19.56 -4.39 -7.53
CA GLU A 211 -20.69 -3.70 -6.90
C GLU A 211 -20.47 -3.45 -5.39
N GLY A 212 -19.21 -3.47 -4.94
CA GLY A 212 -18.83 -3.35 -3.55
C GLY A 212 -18.98 -4.69 -2.81
N THR A 213 -19.46 -4.65 -1.57
CA THR A 213 -19.64 -5.85 -0.73
C THR A 213 -21.02 -6.49 -0.89
N GLY A 214 -21.83 -6.03 -1.85
CA GLY A 214 -23.16 -6.58 -2.13
C GLY A 214 -24.07 -6.56 -0.90
N ALA A 215 -24.76 -7.68 -0.63
CA ALA A 215 -25.68 -7.80 0.51
C ALA A 215 -25.01 -7.70 1.90
N LEU A 216 -23.67 -7.77 1.99
CA LEU A 216 -22.95 -7.65 3.26
C LEU A 216 -23.08 -6.24 3.85
N LYS A 217 -23.29 -5.21 3.03
CA LYS A 217 -23.50 -3.83 3.48
C LYS A 217 -24.76 -3.66 4.34
N ASP A 218 -25.74 -4.52 4.14
CA ASP A 218 -27.04 -4.44 4.81
C ASP A 218 -27.08 -5.27 6.12
N LEU A 219 -25.98 -5.95 6.46
CA LEU A 219 -25.89 -6.76 7.66
C LEU A 219 -25.71 -5.88 8.91
N PRO A 220 -26.49 -6.11 9.98
CA PRO A 220 -26.20 -5.54 11.28
C PRO A 220 -24.78 -5.92 11.75
N LYS A 221 -24.08 -4.99 12.43
CA LYS A 221 -22.72 -5.25 12.95
C LYS A 221 -22.65 -6.53 13.77
N SER A 222 -23.64 -6.78 14.61
CA SER A 222 -23.74 -8.00 15.42
C SER A 222 -23.73 -9.28 14.59
N ILE A 223 -24.38 -9.27 13.42
CA ILE A 223 -24.40 -10.42 12.50
C ILE A 223 -23.07 -10.56 11.76
N ALA A 224 -22.46 -9.45 11.35
CA ALA A 224 -21.15 -9.46 10.71
C ALA A 224 -20.06 -10.03 11.64
N TYR A 225 -20.13 -9.71 12.94
CA TYR A 225 -19.23 -10.29 13.95
C TYR A 225 -19.57 -11.74 14.29
N ALA A 226 -20.85 -12.07 14.40
CA ALA A 226 -21.27 -13.43 14.77
C ALA A 226 -20.98 -14.47 13.67
N GLY A 227 -20.77 -13.99 12.44
CA GLY A 227 -20.78 -14.87 11.28
C GLY A 227 -22.16 -15.47 11.07
N VAL A 228 -22.38 -16.21 10.00
CA VAL A 228 -23.67 -16.84 9.70
C VAL A 228 -24.04 -17.85 10.80
N CYS A 229 -24.55 -17.38 11.91
CA CYS A 229 -24.95 -18.17 13.05
C CYS A 229 -26.45 -18.26 13.14
N LEU A 230 -27.11 -18.89 12.16
CA LEU A 230 -28.55 -19.15 12.31
C LEU A 230 -29.05 -20.49 11.75
N LYS A 231 -28.20 -21.34 11.16
CA LYS A 231 -28.71 -22.67 10.72
C LYS A 231 -27.80 -23.88 10.93
N THR A 232 -26.56 -23.75 11.44
CA THR A 232 -25.74 -24.91 11.76
C THR A 232 -24.90 -24.69 13.01
N LEU A 233 -24.69 -25.74 13.78
CA LEU A 233 -23.99 -25.82 15.08
C LEU A 233 -22.48 -25.48 15.04
N ALA A 234 -21.96 -24.84 14.02
CA ALA A 234 -20.58 -24.43 13.88
C ALA A 234 -20.50 -22.90 13.76
N ALA A 235 -20.60 -22.23 14.90
CA ALA A 235 -20.49 -20.77 15.02
C ALA A 235 -19.03 -20.31 14.85
N PHE A 236 -18.47 -20.37 13.64
CA PHE A 236 -17.27 -19.60 13.31
C PHE A 236 -17.71 -18.27 12.70
N PRO A 237 -17.35 -17.12 13.29
CA PRO A 237 -17.62 -15.82 12.68
C PRO A 237 -16.99 -15.75 11.27
N LEU A 238 -17.74 -15.27 10.29
CA LEU A 238 -17.30 -15.17 8.88
C LEU A 238 -15.93 -14.52 8.75
N VAL A 239 -15.69 -13.43 9.49
CA VAL A 239 -14.41 -12.72 9.49
C VAL A 239 -13.27 -13.57 10.05
N LYS A 240 -13.53 -14.39 11.10
CA LYS A 240 -12.51 -15.34 11.62
C LYS A 240 -12.19 -16.43 10.59
N LEU A 241 -13.15 -16.82 9.77
CA LEU A 241 -12.91 -17.78 8.69
C LEU A 241 -11.95 -17.20 7.65
N LEU A 242 -12.06 -15.91 7.30
CA LEU A 242 -11.12 -15.23 6.42
C LEU A 242 -9.67 -15.24 6.93
N LYS A 243 -9.48 -15.33 8.26
CA LYS A 243 -8.16 -15.45 8.90
C LYS A 243 -7.61 -16.88 8.87
N SER A 244 -8.47 -17.88 8.58
CA SER A 244 -8.07 -19.28 8.65
C SER A 244 -7.05 -19.65 7.59
N PHE A 245 -6.09 -20.53 7.94
CA PHE A 245 -5.06 -20.98 7.02
C PHE A 245 -5.65 -21.74 5.80
N PRO A 246 -6.59 -22.68 5.98
CA PRO A 246 -7.13 -23.43 4.84
C PRO A 246 -7.82 -22.55 3.80
N LEU A 247 -8.63 -21.57 4.23
CA LEU A 247 -9.32 -20.69 3.30
C LEU A 247 -8.34 -19.79 2.53
N ARG A 248 -7.33 -19.27 3.21
CA ARG A 248 -6.29 -18.45 2.55
C ARG A 248 -5.38 -19.25 1.65
N LEU A 249 -5.07 -20.49 2.01
CA LEU A 249 -4.34 -21.40 1.11
C LEU A 249 -5.14 -21.67 -0.16
N LEU A 250 -6.45 -21.95 -0.02
CA LEU A 250 -7.33 -22.13 -1.18
C LEU A 250 -7.37 -20.86 -2.05
N ALA A 251 -7.52 -19.69 -1.45
CA ALA A 251 -7.50 -18.43 -2.17
C ALA A 251 -6.17 -18.22 -2.92
N ASN A 252 -5.04 -18.56 -2.31
CA ASN A 252 -3.72 -18.47 -2.96
C ASN A 252 -3.58 -19.46 -4.10
N VAL A 253 -4.05 -20.72 -3.94
CA VAL A 253 -4.02 -21.72 -5.02
C VAL A 253 -4.82 -21.25 -6.23
N LEU A 254 -5.92 -20.52 -6.03
CA LEU A 254 -6.70 -19.93 -7.12
C LEU A 254 -6.05 -18.68 -7.70
N ALA A 255 -5.34 -17.90 -6.87
CA ALA A 255 -4.74 -16.65 -7.29
C ALA A 255 -3.39 -16.82 -8.00
N PHE A 256 -2.63 -17.84 -7.67
CA PHE A 256 -1.28 -18.07 -8.20
C PHE A 256 -1.18 -19.27 -9.10
N SER A 257 -0.37 -19.16 -10.15
CA SER A 257 0.03 -20.29 -11.02
C SER A 257 1.19 -21.09 -10.42
N SER A 258 1.79 -20.61 -9.33
CA SER A 258 2.97 -21.19 -8.67
C SER A 258 2.68 -22.51 -7.96
N PRO A 259 3.70 -23.36 -7.75
CA PRO A 259 3.55 -24.64 -7.03
C PRO A 259 2.98 -24.48 -5.61
N LEU A 260 2.26 -25.51 -5.14
CA LEU A 260 1.65 -25.52 -3.80
C LEU A 260 2.65 -25.29 -2.66
N SER A 261 3.90 -25.75 -2.82
CA SER A 261 4.96 -25.55 -1.82
C SER A 261 5.30 -24.07 -1.57
N GLU A 262 5.24 -23.24 -2.61
CA GLU A 262 5.42 -21.80 -2.48
C GLU A 262 4.17 -21.16 -1.84
N ASN A 263 2.99 -21.61 -2.20
CA ASN A 263 1.73 -21.10 -1.68
C ASN A 263 1.59 -21.24 -0.16
N ILE A 264 2.20 -22.26 0.47
CA ILE A 264 2.19 -22.43 1.94
C ILE A 264 2.89 -21.25 2.64
N ASP A 265 4.11 -20.90 2.22
CA ASP A 265 4.83 -19.78 2.84
C ASP A 265 4.19 -18.43 2.49
N TRP A 266 3.72 -18.27 1.26
CA TRP A 266 2.97 -17.08 0.84
C TRP A 266 1.68 -16.88 1.61
N THR A 267 0.98 -17.98 1.94
CA THR A 267 -0.19 -17.95 2.82
C THR A 267 0.17 -17.45 4.22
N ASN A 268 1.30 -17.90 4.77
CA ASN A 268 1.77 -17.43 6.06
C ASN A 268 2.13 -15.94 6.03
N ILE A 269 2.80 -15.47 4.97
CA ILE A 269 3.11 -14.05 4.76
C ILE A 269 1.81 -13.22 4.70
N GLY A 270 0.84 -13.65 3.87
CA GLY A 270 -0.45 -12.97 3.72
C GLY A 270 -1.29 -12.95 5.00
N ARG A 271 -1.07 -13.90 5.94
CA ARG A 271 -1.78 -13.96 7.22
C ARG A 271 -1.17 -13.12 8.34
N LEU A 272 0.06 -12.65 8.19
CA LEU A 272 0.74 -11.91 9.25
C LEU A 272 -0.08 -10.72 9.75
N HIS A 273 -0.60 -9.91 8.85
CA HIS A 273 -1.38 -8.72 9.22
C HIS A 273 -2.71 -9.05 9.92
N CYS A 274 -3.28 -10.25 9.69
CA CYS A 274 -4.48 -10.70 10.38
C CYS A 274 -4.27 -10.96 11.88
N GLN A 275 -3.02 -10.99 12.34
CA GLN A 275 -2.68 -11.09 13.77
C GLN A 275 -2.76 -9.73 14.48
N MET A 276 -2.97 -8.64 13.74
CA MET A 276 -3.15 -7.32 14.33
C MET A 276 -4.47 -7.26 15.13
N PRO A 277 -4.47 -6.67 16.34
CA PRO A 277 -5.61 -6.74 17.25
C PRO A 277 -6.88 -6.09 16.72
N TRP A 278 -6.76 -5.13 15.82
CA TRP A 278 -7.87 -4.38 15.23
C TRP A 278 -8.35 -4.96 13.89
N TRP A 279 -7.71 -6.03 13.37
CA TRP A 279 -7.97 -6.51 12.01
C TRP A 279 -9.42 -6.95 11.78
N GLU A 280 -10.00 -7.70 12.77
CA GLU A 280 -11.38 -8.17 12.67
C GLU A 280 -12.37 -7.01 12.61
N ASP A 281 -12.19 -6.01 13.48
CA ASP A 281 -13.06 -4.83 13.54
C ASP A 281 -12.97 -3.99 12.27
N ALA A 282 -11.77 -3.75 11.76
CA ALA A 282 -11.55 -3.01 10.53
C ALA A 282 -12.14 -3.73 9.31
N MET A 283 -12.05 -5.07 9.27
CA MET A 283 -12.62 -5.89 8.21
C MET A 283 -14.15 -5.83 8.23
N VAL A 284 -14.76 -5.97 9.40
CA VAL A 284 -16.22 -5.84 9.56
C VAL A 284 -16.68 -4.45 9.14
N ASP A 285 -16.03 -3.40 9.61
CA ASP A 285 -16.38 -2.02 9.28
C ASP A 285 -16.33 -1.78 7.76
N PHE A 286 -15.29 -2.28 7.09
CA PHE A 286 -15.18 -2.20 5.63
C PHE A 286 -16.32 -2.97 4.94
N MET A 287 -16.63 -4.20 5.37
CA MET A 287 -17.66 -5.02 4.73
C MET A 287 -19.04 -4.39 4.82
N ILE A 288 -19.41 -3.89 6.00
CA ILE A 288 -20.74 -3.28 6.21
C ILE A 288 -20.86 -1.86 5.67
N SER A 289 -19.73 -1.20 5.35
CA SER A 289 -19.74 0.12 4.72
C SER A 289 -20.12 0.08 3.23
N GLY A 290 -20.23 -1.10 2.64
CA GLY A 290 -20.51 -1.29 1.21
C GLY A 290 -19.25 -1.51 0.36
N GLY A 291 -18.05 -1.46 0.93
CA GLY A 291 -16.79 -1.66 0.22
C GLY A 291 -16.52 -0.59 -0.86
N TYR A 292 -15.92 -1.01 -1.97
CA TYR A 292 -15.66 -0.13 -3.11
C TYR A 292 -16.62 -0.39 -4.28
N ASN A 293 -17.15 0.71 -4.84
CA ASN A 293 -17.83 0.74 -6.13
C ASN A 293 -17.32 1.97 -6.89
N VAL A 294 -16.46 1.77 -7.87
CA VAL A 294 -15.73 2.85 -8.57
C VAL A 294 -16.03 2.91 -10.08
N ALA A 295 -16.96 2.10 -10.57
CA ALA A 295 -17.26 2.05 -12.01
C ALA A 295 -17.58 3.44 -12.59
N SER A 296 -18.32 4.28 -11.86
CA SER A 296 -18.63 5.66 -12.27
C SER A 296 -17.42 6.59 -12.29
N HIS A 297 -16.34 6.26 -11.58
CA HIS A 297 -15.14 7.08 -11.49
C HIS A 297 -14.20 6.89 -12.68
N ILE A 298 -14.26 5.73 -13.37
CA ILE A 298 -13.33 5.36 -14.45
C ILE A 298 -13.28 6.42 -15.54
N LYS A 299 -14.44 6.91 -15.97
CA LYS A 299 -14.56 7.94 -17.02
C LYS A 299 -13.96 9.31 -16.64
N HIS A 300 -13.66 9.53 -15.37
CA HIS A 300 -13.05 10.77 -14.86
C HIS A 300 -11.53 10.68 -14.74
N ILE A 301 -10.92 9.52 -15.06
CA ILE A 301 -9.49 9.33 -15.04
C ILE A 301 -8.89 9.87 -16.34
N ASN A 302 -8.12 10.96 -16.24
CA ASN A 302 -7.41 11.58 -17.36
C ASN A 302 -5.92 11.25 -17.39
N GLN A 303 -5.38 10.71 -16.29
CA GLN A 303 -4.00 10.34 -16.15
C GLN A 303 -3.62 9.25 -17.15
N LYS A 304 -2.38 9.32 -17.66
CA LYS A 304 -1.82 8.23 -18.44
C LYS A 304 -1.86 6.95 -17.60
N THR A 305 -2.56 5.94 -18.10
CA THR A 305 -2.86 4.73 -17.35
C THR A 305 -2.28 3.49 -18.05
N LEU A 306 -1.52 2.69 -17.34
CA LEU A 306 -1.10 1.36 -17.76
C LEU A 306 -2.05 0.32 -17.16
N VAL A 307 -2.80 -0.36 -18.02
CA VAL A 307 -3.64 -1.50 -17.66
C VAL A 307 -2.81 -2.76 -17.88
N VAL A 308 -2.56 -3.51 -16.80
CA VAL A 308 -1.81 -4.76 -16.83
C VAL A 308 -2.78 -5.90 -16.54
N CYS A 309 -2.79 -6.90 -17.39
CA CYS A 309 -3.45 -8.17 -17.12
C CYS A 309 -2.45 -9.32 -17.06
N SER A 310 -2.85 -10.42 -16.47
CA SER A 310 -2.11 -11.68 -16.45
C SER A 310 -2.77 -12.69 -17.36
N GLU A 311 -1.95 -13.49 -18.02
CA GLU A 311 -2.42 -14.53 -18.94
C GLU A 311 -3.35 -15.55 -18.25
N ASN A 312 -3.00 -15.94 -17.03
CA ASN A 312 -3.64 -17.05 -16.30
C ASN A 312 -4.44 -16.58 -15.07
N ASP A 313 -4.98 -15.35 -15.09
CA ASP A 313 -5.79 -14.84 -13.98
C ASP A 313 -7.15 -15.58 -13.92
N GLN A 314 -7.37 -16.33 -12.83
CA GLN A 314 -8.62 -17.04 -12.57
C GLN A 314 -9.58 -16.28 -11.64
N ILE A 315 -9.17 -15.12 -11.12
CA ILE A 315 -9.95 -14.30 -10.19
C ILE A 315 -10.69 -13.18 -10.94
N VAL A 316 -9.97 -12.46 -11.80
CA VAL A 316 -10.53 -11.35 -12.58
C VAL A 316 -10.44 -11.67 -14.06
N SER A 317 -11.60 -11.70 -14.72
CA SER A 317 -11.66 -11.99 -16.16
C SER A 317 -10.93 -10.92 -16.97
N ASN A 318 -10.11 -11.35 -17.93
CA ASN A 318 -9.42 -10.46 -18.86
C ASN A 318 -10.38 -9.56 -19.66
N GLN A 319 -11.64 -9.96 -19.83
CA GLN A 319 -12.69 -9.13 -20.43
C GLN A 319 -12.93 -7.83 -19.64
N LEU A 320 -12.79 -7.88 -18.32
CA LEU A 320 -12.89 -6.66 -17.48
C LEU A 320 -11.73 -5.71 -17.71
N SER A 321 -10.53 -6.23 -17.95
CA SER A 321 -9.36 -5.41 -18.32
C SER A 321 -9.53 -4.75 -19.70
N VAL A 322 -10.11 -5.46 -20.66
CA VAL A 322 -10.45 -4.90 -21.98
C VAL A 322 -11.54 -3.83 -21.84
N LYS A 323 -12.59 -4.08 -21.07
CA LYS A 323 -13.63 -3.09 -20.78
C LYS A 323 -13.02 -1.83 -20.15
N LEU A 324 -12.15 -1.99 -19.16
CA LEU A 324 -11.46 -0.90 -18.49
C LEU A 324 -10.62 -0.08 -19.48
N LEU A 325 -9.89 -0.75 -20.38
CA LEU A 325 -9.14 -0.09 -21.46
C LEU A 325 -10.03 0.77 -22.37
N CYS A 326 -11.23 0.27 -22.71
CA CYS A 326 -12.17 1.00 -23.57
C CYS A 326 -12.80 2.22 -22.89
N GLU A 327 -12.94 2.20 -21.56
CA GLU A 327 -13.56 3.30 -20.81
C GLU A 327 -12.57 4.38 -20.37
N LEU A 328 -11.28 4.04 -20.24
CA LEU A 328 -10.22 4.98 -19.90
C LEU A 328 -9.81 5.82 -21.11
N GLN A 329 -9.70 7.14 -20.93
CA GLN A 329 -9.38 8.07 -22.02
C GLN A 329 -7.94 7.99 -22.51
N ASN A 330 -7.01 7.66 -21.62
CA ASN A 330 -5.56 7.67 -21.90
C ASN A 330 -4.91 6.41 -21.32
N ALA A 331 -5.22 5.25 -21.89
CA ALA A 331 -4.76 3.97 -21.39
C ALA A 331 -3.97 3.16 -22.42
N VAL A 332 -3.00 2.42 -21.90
CA VAL A 332 -2.18 1.45 -22.64
C VAL A 332 -2.33 0.09 -21.97
N PHE A 333 -2.53 -0.96 -22.76
CA PHE A 333 -2.67 -2.32 -22.28
C PHE A 333 -1.37 -3.12 -22.43
N ARG A 334 -1.05 -3.92 -21.41
CA ARG A 334 0.05 -4.89 -21.45
C ARG A 334 -0.35 -6.16 -20.72
N GLU A 335 0.10 -7.29 -21.26
CA GLU A 335 -0.10 -8.61 -20.67
C GLU A 335 1.22 -9.13 -20.07
N VAL A 336 1.12 -9.79 -18.93
CA VAL A 336 2.24 -10.51 -18.30
C VAL A 336 1.98 -12.00 -18.45
N PRO A 337 2.81 -12.70 -19.28
CA PRO A 337 2.65 -14.14 -19.48
C PRO A 337 3.05 -14.93 -18.23
N ASP A 338 2.66 -16.20 -18.22
CA ASP A 338 3.03 -17.18 -17.19
C ASP A 338 2.76 -16.70 -15.77
N SER A 339 1.67 -15.97 -15.56
CA SER A 339 1.32 -15.45 -14.24
C SER A 339 -0.18 -15.51 -13.97
N GLY A 340 -0.53 -15.76 -12.72
CA GLY A 340 -1.87 -15.69 -12.18
C GLY A 340 -2.27 -14.27 -11.75
N HIS A 341 -3.15 -14.16 -10.74
CA HIS A 341 -3.75 -12.90 -10.32
C HIS A 341 -2.76 -11.82 -9.85
N LEU A 342 -1.57 -12.21 -9.36
CA LEU A 342 -0.58 -11.29 -8.82
C LEU A 342 0.77 -11.36 -9.58
N PRO A 343 0.83 -10.84 -10.81
CA PRO A 343 2.01 -10.95 -11.68
C PRO A 343 3.26 -10.28 -11.08
N HIS A 344 3.09 -9.27 -10.23
CA HIS A 344 4.18 -8.62 -9.51
C HIS A 344 4.83 -9.54 -8.45
N VAL A 345 4.17 -10.63 -8.06
CA VAL A 345 4.74 -11.67 -7.17
C VAL A 345 5.36 -12.80 -7.98
N GLU A 346 4.67 -13.27 -9.03
CA GLU A 346 5.06 -14.45 -9.82
C GLU A 346 6.09 -14.16 -10.91
N ASN A 347 5.93 -13.04 -11.63
CA ASN A 347 6.85 -12.60 -12.68
C ASN A 347 7.41 -11.18 -12.42
N PRO A 348 8.12 -10.96 -11.28
CA PRO A 348 8.54 -9.65 -10.84
C PRO A 348 9.49 -8.95 -11.81
N LYS A 349 10.34 -9.68 -12.54
CA LYS A 349 11.32 -9.09 -13.48
C LYS A 349 10.62 -8.43 -14.65
N GLN A 350 9.66 -9.13 -15.27
CA GLN A 350 8.91 -8.58 -16.40
C GLN A 350 8.01 -7.43 -15.93
N PHE A 351 7.37 -7.59 -14.78
CA PHE A 351 6.56 -6.54 -14.19
C PHE A 351 7.38 -5.26 -13.94
N VAL A 352 8.57 -5.37 -13.34
CA VAL A 352 9.45 -4.23 -13.10
C VAL A 352 9.89 -3.56 -14.41
N LYS A 353 10.16 -4.34 -15.45
CA LYS A 353 10.45 -3.79 -16.79
C LYS A 353 9.31 -2.93 -17.31
N LEU A 354 8.05 -3.43 -17.21
CA LEU A 354 6.86 -2.66 -17.61
C LEU A 354 6.73 -1.35 -16.83
N ILE A 355 6.87 -1.40 -15.50
CA ILE A 355 6.81 -0.19 -14.66
C ILE A 355 7.92 0.80 -15.02
N SER A 356 9.15 0.33 -15.23
CA SER A 356 10.30 1.18 -15.56
C SER A 356 10.14 1.84 -16.93
N ASP A 357 9.67 1.09 -17.93
CA ASP A 357 9.43 1.60 -19.29
C ASP A 357 8.26 2.60 -19.30
N PHE A 358 7.20 2.35 -18.49
CA PHE A 358 6.09 3.26 -18.35
C PHE A 358 6.47 4.53 -17.58
N ALA A 359 7.22 4.40 -16.49
CA ALA A 359 7.72 5.54 -15.71
C ALA A 359 8.61 6.47 -16.57
N SER A 360 9.49 5.89 -17.39
CA SER A 360 10.38 6.64 -18.27
C SER A 360 9.73 7.16 -19.57
N GLY A 361 8.44 6.87 -19.80
CA GLY A 361 7.72 7.31 -21.01
C GLY A 361 8.05 6.52 -22.28
N LYS A 362 8.70 5.36 -22.19
CA LYS A 362 8.96 4.47 -23.33
C LYS A 362 7.71 3.72 -23.80
N ILE A 363 6.73 3.56 -22.92
CA ILE A 363 5.41 3.02 -23.24
C ILE A 363 4.45 4.20 -23.39
N ASN A 364 3.95 4.39 -24.60
CA ASN A 364 3.01 5.43 -24.97
C ASN A 364 1.64 4.86 -25.27
#